data_35abafd3c94f62d54a88b33283f47e54
#
_entry.id   35abafd3c94f62d54a88b33283f47e54
#
_cell.length_a   1.000
_cell.length_b   1.000
_cell.length_c   1.000
_cell.angle_alpha   90.00
_cell.angle_beta   90.00
_cell.angle_gamma   90.00
#
_symmetry.space_group_name_H-M   'P 1'
#
loop_
_entity.id
_entity.type
_entity.pdbx_description
1 polymer ?
#
loop_
_entity_poly.entity_id
_entity_poly.type
_entity_poly.pdbx_seq_one_letter_code
_entity_poly.pdbx_strand_id
1 'polypeptide(L)'
;MSATQKVMGHVYAIFTILVWGSCFVLTKQMLTAYTAIQIIPLRMGLAYITLWALRPKTLKLPWKDELMFILIGVTGGSFYFFLQNTALTYTFAANVSIIIALSPILTVILAQLFSRNGERLGKFVYIGAVIAIAGVVLVVLNGQLTFHLNPLGDLIALAAALMWAVYSILIKKYTEQYDNFLVTCLLYTSPSPRD
;
A
#
# COMPACT_ATOMS: atom_id res chain seq x y z
N MET A 1 24.65 -2.49 -11.45
CA MET A 1 24.62 -2.18 -10.00
C MET A 1 25.82 -2.84 -9.33
N SER A 2 26.58 -2.08 -8.53
CA SER A 2 27.68 -2.62 -7.73
C SER A 2 27.17 -3.56 -6.63
N ALA A 3 28.04 -4.47 -6.12
CA ALA A 3 27.68 -5.35 -4.99
C ALA A 3 27.17 -4.55 -3.77
N THR A 4 27.81 -3.42 -3.48
CA THR A 4 27.41 -2.51 -2.41
C THR A 4 25.98 -1.94 -2.60
N GLN A 5 25.61 -1.57 -3.83
CA GLN A 5 24.26 -1.07 -4.12
C GLN A 5 23.19 -2.15 -3.93
N LYS A 6 23.50 -3.42 -4.24
CA LYS A 6 22.57 -4.54 -4.00
C LYS A 6 22.37 -4.78 -2.50
N VAL A 7 23.45 -4.77 -1.72
CA VAL A 7 23.37 -4.94 -0.25
C VAL A 7 22.56 -3.81 0.38
N MET A 8 22.83 -2.56 0.02
CA MET A 8 22.06 -1.40 0.51
C MET A 8 20.58 -1.51 0.15
N GLY A 9 20.25 -1.96 -1.06
CA GLY A 9 18.87 -2.22 -1.47
C GLY A 9 18.16 -3.24 -0.56
N HIS A 10 18.82 -4.33 -0.21
CA HIS A 10 18.26 -5.31 0.72
C HIS A 10 18.10 -4.75 2.14
N VAL A 11 19.06 -3.99 2.64
CA VAL A 11 18.97 -3.34 3.96
C VAL A 11 17.77 -2.39 4.01
N TYR A 12 17.60 -1.53 3.01
CA TYR A 12 16.44 -0.64 2.93
C TYR A 12 15.12 -1.40 2.84
N ALA A 13 15.07 -2.49 2.07
CA ALA A 13 13.87 -3.31 1.95
C ALA A 13 13.49 -3.93 3.30
N ILE A 14 14.45 -4.52 4.02
CA ILE A 14 14.21 -5.12 5.35
C ILE A 14 13.74 -4.05 6.33
N PHE A 15 14.41 -2.90 6.38
CA PHE A 15 14.01 -1.78 7.24
C PHE A 15 12.57 -1.32 6.95
N THR A 16 12.23 -1.15 5.66
CA THR A 16 10.89 -0.75 5.24
C THR A 16 9.83 -1.76 5.67
N ILE A 17 10.10 -3.05 5.53
CA ILE A 17 9.17 -4.13 5.94
C ILE A 17 8.95 -4.11 7.45
N LEU A 18 10.01 -3.94 8.25
CA LEU A 18 9.90 -3.86 9.71
C LEU A 18 9.08 -2.65 10.16
N VAL A 19 9.35 -1.48 9.59
CA VAL A 19 8.58 -0.26 9.88
C VAL A 19 7.12 -0.44 9.46
N TRP A 20 6.87 -0.95 8.25
CA TRP A 20 5.51 -1.14 7.75
C TRP A 20 4.72 -2.16 8.59
N GLY A 21 5.34 -3.30 8.93
CA GLY A 21 4.72 -4.29 9.82
C GLY A 21 4.35 -3.72 11.19
N SER A 22 5.23 -2.91 11.78
CA SER A 22 4.98 -2.22 13.05
C SER A 22 3.79 -1.24 12.97
N CYS A 23 3.56 -0.61 11.81
CA CYS A 23 2.44 0.31 11.61
C CYS A 23 1.07 -0.34 11.82
N PHE A 24 0.89 -1.63 11.52
CA PHE A 24 -0.39 -2.32 11.76
C PHE A 24 -0.70 -2.42 13.25
N VAL A 25 0.29 -2.76 14.07
CA VAL A 25 0.15 -2.86 15.53
C VAL A 25 -0.11 -1.48 16.13
N LEU A 26 0.67 -0.48 15.74
CA LEU A 26 0.48 0.91 16.19
C LEU A 26 -0.90 1.45 15.81
N THR A 27 -1.33 1.22 14.57
CA THR A 27 -2.67 1.65 14.13
C THR A 27 -3.77 0.95 14.93
N LYS A 28 -3.62 -0.35 15.23
CA LYS A 28 -4.57 -1.08 16.08
C LYS A 28 -4.67 -0.47 17.49
N GLN A 29 -3.54 -0.06 18.07
CA GLN A 29 -3.52 0.65 19.35
C GLN A 29 -4.17 2.05 19.24
N MET A 30 -3.90 2.81 18.18
CA MET A 30 -4.52 4.12 17.97
C MET A 30 -6.04 4.02 17.85
N LEU A 31 -6.57 2.93 17.29
CA LEU A 31 -8.01 2.69 17.16
C LEU A 31 -8.73 2.50 18.51
N THR A 32 -8.03 2.37 19.62
CA THR A 32 -8.64 2.41 20.96
C THR A 32 -9.06 3.81 21.40
N ALA A 33 -8.40 4.86 20.84
CA ALA A 33 -8.63 6.25 21.19
C ALA A 33 -9.24 7.08 20.04
N TYR A 34 -9.01 6.66 18.78
CA TYR A 34 -9.41 7.38 17.58
C TYR A 34 -10.22 6.49 16.65
N THR A 35 -11.11 7.09 15.88
CA THR A 35 -11.84 6.37 14.81
C THR A 35 -10.94 6.15 13.57
N ALA A 36 -11.31 5.16 12.74
CA ALA A 36 -10.59 4.85 11.49
C ALA A 36 -10.41 6.09 10.59
N ILE A 37 -11.42 6.97 10.55
CA ILE A 37 -11.38 8.20 9.74
C ILE A 37 -10.45 9.26 10.35
N GLN A 38 -10.41 9.40 11.67
CA GLN A 38 -9.56 10.39 12.35
C GLN A 38 -8.06 10.11 12.23
N ILE A 39 -7.68 8.84 12.14
CA ILE A 39 -6.28 8.45 11.98
C ILE A 39 -5.71 8.86 10.62
N ILE A 40 -6.54 8.90 9.57
CA ILE A 40 -6.08 9.22 8.20
C ILE A 40 -5.49 10.62 8.11
N PRO A 41 -6.20 11.71 8.47
CA PRO A 41 -5.64 13.06 8.37
C PRO A 41 -4.43 13.27 9.29
N LEU A 42 -4.36 12.60 10.44
CA LEU A 42 -3.19 12.66 11.32
C LEU A 42 -1.94 12.06 10.62
N ARG A 43 -2.08 10.89 10.00
CA ARG A 43 -0.98 10.26 9.25
C ARG A 43 -0.57 11.07 8.03
N MET A 44 -1.56 11.51 7.25
CA MET A 44 -1.31 12.28 6.02
C MET A 44 -0.68 13.63 6.34
N GLY A 45 -1.19 14.33 7.35
CA GLY A 45 -0.64 15.62 7.80
C GLY A 45 0.80 15.51 8.31
N LEU A 46 1.08 14.49 9.12
CA LEU A 46 2.44 14.24 9.62
C LEU A 46 3.40 13.90 8.47
N ALA A 47 2.99 13.03 7.55
CA ALA A 47 3.79 12.68 6.38
C ALA A 47 4.04 13.90 5.48
N TYR A 48 3.01 14.72 5.24
CA TYR A 48 3.14 15.96 4.48
C TYR A 48 4.14 16.94 5.11
N ILE A 49 3.99 17.24 6.40
CA ILE A 49 4.89 18.14 7.13
C ILE A 49 6.33 17.62 7.06
N THR A 50 6.53 16.30 7.26
CA THR A 50 7.86 15.69 7.21
C THR A 50 8.49 15.80 5.81
N LEU A 51 7.74 15.48 4.76
CA LEU A 51 8.23 15.58 3.39
C LEU A 51 8.53 17.02 2.98
N TRP A 52 7.66 17.96 3.36
CA TRP A 52 7.86 19.37 3.09
C TRP A 52 9.08 19.94 3.82
N ALA A 53 9.32 19.54 5.08
CA ALA A 53 10.49 19.95 5.83
C ALA A 53 11.81 19.40 5.23
N LEU A 54 11.77 18.19 4.67
CA LEU A 54 12.94 17.57 4.04
C LEU A 54 13.28 18.19 2.68
N ARG A 55 12.27 18.55 1.88
CA ARG A 55 12.48 19.11 0.52
C ARG A 55 11.27 19.94 0.10
N PRO A 56 11.26 21.25 0.40
CA PRO A 56 10.16 22.14 0.03
C PRO A 56 10.22 22.45 -1.48
N LYS A 57 9.79 21.52 -2.31
CA LYS A 57 9.67 21.72 -3.77
C LYS A 57 8.23 21.48 -4.19
N THR A 58 7.64 22.50 -4.78
CA THR A 58 6.35 22.40 -5.47
C THR A 58 6.62 22.27 -6.98
N LEU A 59 5.91 21.36 -7.64
CA LEU A 59 5.98 21.21 -9.08
C LEU A 59 4.63 21.61 -9.69
N LYS A 60 4.68 22.46 -10.72
CA LYS A 60 3.50 22.73 -11.54
C LYS A 60 3.36 21.59 -12.56
N LEU A 61 2.30 20.82 -12.41
CA LEU A 61 1.99 19.70 -13.31
C LEU A 61 0.94 20.10 -14.34
N PRO A 62 0.93 19.45 -15.53
CA PRO A 62 -0.19 19.53 -16.44
C PRO A 62 -1.49 19.07 -15.74
N TRP A 63 -2.61 19.73 -16.02
CA TRP A 63 -3.92 19.44 -15.39
C TRP A 63 -4.30 17.96 -15.43
N LYS A 64 -3.99 17.25 -16.50
CA LYS A 64 -4.27 15.82 -16.64
C LYS A 64 -3.50 14.96 -15.64
N ASP A 65 -2.24 15.30 -15.40
CA ASP A 65 -1.41 14.58 -14.44
C ASP A 65 -1.83 14.92 -13.00
N GLU A 66 -2.22 16.17 -12.73
CA GLU A 66 -2.75 16.59 -11.44
C GLU A 66 -4.02 15.81 -11.06
N LEU A 67 -4.99 15.70 -12.00
CA LEU A 67 -6.20 14.91 -11.78
C LEU A 67 -5.88 13.44 -11.50
N MET A 68 -4.88 12.89 -12.20
CA MET A 68 -4.46 11.50 -11.99
C MET A 68 -3.75 11.32 -10.64
N PHE A 69 -2.94 12.29 -10.19
CA PHE A 69 -2.35 12.25 -8.84
C PHE A 69 -3.42 12.33 -7.74
N ILE A 70 -4.50 13.09 -7.94
CA ILE A 70 -5.64 13.09 -7.04
C ILE A 70 -6.27 11.69 -6.98
N LEU A 71 -6.51 11.05 -8.12
CA LEU A 71 -7.07 9.70 -8.19
C LEU A 71 -6.16 8.68 -7.49
N ILE A 72 -4.86 8.74 -7.73
CA ILE A 72 -3.86 7.89 -7.09
C ILE A 72 -3.82 8.14 -5.57
N GLY A 73 -3.86 9.40 -5.14
CA GLY A 73 -3.91 9.77 -3.72
C GLY A 73 -5.18 9.30 -3.02
N VAL A 74 -6.32 9.39 -3.68
CA VAL A 74 -7.59 8.88 -3.16
C VAL A 74 -7.55 7.36 -3.03
N THR A 75 -7.11 6.63 -4.06
CA THR A 75 -7.11 5.16 -4.04
C THR A 75 -6.07 4.59 -3.08
N GLY A 76 -4.82 5.03 -3.14
CA GLY A 76 -3.71 4.51 -2.34
C GLY A 76 -3.52 5.21 -1.00
N GLY A 77 -3.89 6.48 -0.91
CA GLY A 77 -3.79 7.27 0.32
C GLY A 77 -5.02 7.14 1.21
N SER A 78 -6.14 7.74 0.78
CA SER A 78 -7.31 7.87 1.66
C SER A 78 -8.14 6.60 1.75
N PHE A 79 -8.56 6.04 0.62
CA PHE A 79 -9.51 4.93 0.59
C PHE A 79 -8.88 3.61 1.03
N TYR A 80 -7.66 3.35 0.60
CA TYR A 80 -6.89 2.20 1.10
C TYR A 80 -6.76 2.23 2.63
N PHE A 81 -6.30 3.34 3.21
CA PHE A 81 -6.12 3.44 4.66
C PHE A 81 -7.45 3.43 5.42
N PHE A 82 -8.51 3.96 4.83
CA PHE A 82 -9.84 3.85 5.41
C PHE A 82 -10.28 2.39 5.53
N LEU A 83 -10.15 1.62 4.47
CA LEU A 83 -10.48 0.18 4.48
C LEU A 83 -9.57 -0.60 5.44
N GLN A 84 -8.25 -0.35 5.40
CA GLN A 84 -7.30 -0.99 6.31
C GLN A 84 -7.60 -0.71 7.77
N ASN A 85 -7.82 0.55 8.13
CA ASN A 85 -8.13 0.95 9.50
C ASN A 85 -9.48 0.36 9.95
N THR A 86 -10.47 0.36 9.06
CA THR A 86 -11.78 -0.26 9.33
C THR A 86 -11.63 -1.77 9.52
N ALA A 87 -10.86 -2.47 8.69
CA ALA A 87 -10.59 -3.89 8.89
C ALA A 87 -9.97 -4.17 10.27
N LEU A 88 -9.04 -3.33 10.70
CA LEU A 88 -8.39 -3.44 12.02
C LEU A 88 -9.37 -3.26 13.20
N THR A 89 -10.54 -2.64 13.02
CA THR A 89 -11.55 -2.59 14.08
C THR A 89 -12.26 -3.93 14.27
N TYR A 90 -12.39 -4.72 13.20
CA TYR A 90 -13.14 -5.96 13.20
C TYR A 90 -12.28 -7.22 13.41
N THR A 91 -11.00 -7.20 13.00
CA THR A 91 -10.14 -8.39 13.05
C THR A 91 -8.76 -8.08 13.65
N PHE A 92 -7.92 -9.11 13.80
CA PHE A 92 -6.57 -8.96 14.36
C PHE A 92 -5.62 -8.28 13.38
N ALA A 93 -4.66 -7.51 13.92
CA ALA A 93 -3.62 -6.85 13.11
C ALA A 93 -2.82 -7.86 12.27
N ALA A 94 -2.58 -9.06 12.81
CA ALA A 94 -1.93 -10.14 12.07
C ALA A 94 -2.72 -10.56 10.83
N ASN A 95 -4.04 -10.77 10.95
CA ASN A 95 -4.89 -11.15 9.82
C ASN A 95 -4.88 -10.06 8.73
N VAL A 96 -5.08 -8.80 9.13
CA VAL A 96 -5.07 -7.66 8.19
C VAL A 96 -3.73 -7.56 7.46
N SER A 97 -2.61 -7.64 8.19
CA SER A 97 -1.27 -7.54 7.60
C SER A 97 -0.99 -8.65 6.59
N ILE A 98 -1.42 -9.87 6.88
CA ILE A 98 -1.23 -11.04 6.03
C ILE A 98 -2.10 -10.95 4.77
N ILE A 99 -3.37 -10.56 4.90
CA ILE A 99 -4.26 -10.37 3.75
C ILE A 99 -3.72 -9.25 2.85
N ILE A 100 -3.24 -8.14 3.42
CA ILE A 100 -2.65 -7.04 2.65
C ILE A 100 -1.33 -7.47 1.98
N ALA A 101 -0.58 -8.39 2.55
CA ALA A 101 0.61 -8.96 1.92
C ALA A 101 0.32 -9.72 0.61
N LEU A 102 -0.96 -10.03 0.30
CA LEU A 102 -1.37 -10.52 -1.02
C LEU A 102 -1.39 -9.43 -2.11
N SER A 103 -1.28 -8.15 -1.76
CA SER A 103 -1.36 -7.04 -2.72
C SER A 103 -0.41 -7.16 -3.92
N PRO A 104 0.85 -7.63 -3.81
CA PRO A 104 1.71 -7.83 -4.97
C PRO A 104 1.15 -8.86 -5.95
N ILE A 105 0.53 -9.93 -5.44
CA ILE A 105 -0.10 -10.97 -6.26
C ILE A 105 -1.31 -10.39 -6.98
N LEU A 106 -2.16 -9.65 -6.26
CA LEU A 106 -3.33 -8.97 -6.84
C LEU A 106 -2.89 -7.94 -7.88
N THR A 107 -1.80 -7.19 -7.64
CA THR A 107 -1.23 -6.24 -8.60
C THR A 107 -0.83 -6.93 -9.89
N VAL A 108 -0.17 -8.08 -9.80
CA VAL A 108 0.27 -8.85 -10.98
C VAL A 108 -0.93 -9.40 -11.75
N ILE A 109 -1.94 -9.94 -11.08
CA ILE A 109 -3.18 -10.44 -11.69
C ILE A 109 -3.93 -9.30 -12.40
N LEU A 110 -4.14 -8.18 -11.72
CA LEU A 110 -4.80 -7.01 -12.29
C LEU A 110 -4.02 -6.43 -13.46
N ALA A 111 -2.69 -6.29 -13.34
CA ALA A 111 -1.85 -5.81 -14.42
C ALA A 111 -1.98 -6.68 -15.68
N GLN A 112 -2.08 -8.00 -15.52
CA GLN A 112 -2.28 -8.92 -16.64
C GLN A 112 -3.67 -8.77 -17.28
N LEU A 113 -4.72 -8.58 -16.47
CA LEU A 113 -6.08 -8.39 -16.97
C LEU A 113 -6.23 -7.09 -17.76
N PHE A 114 -5.50 -6.04 -17.35
CA PHE A 114 -5.53 -4.72 -17.99
C PHE A 114 -4.43 -4.52 -19.03
N SER A 115 -3.46 -5.44 -19.16
CA SER A 115 -2.40 -5.36 -20.16
C SER A 115 -2.94 -5.61 -21.55
N ARG A 116 -2.87 -4.59 -22.42
CA ARG A 116 -3.23 -4.70 -23.84
C ARG A 116 -2.23 -5.54 -24.65
N ASN A 117 -1.04 -5.76 -24.16
CA ASN A 117 0.07 -6.38 -24.93
C ASN A 117 0.16 -7.90 -24.73
N GLY A 118 -0.74 -8.53 -23.99
CA GLY A 118 -0.77 -9.98 -23.85
C GLY A 118 0.48 -10.60 -23.22
N GLU A 119 1.27 -9.81 -22.47
CA GLU A 119 2.42 -10.33 -21.74
C GLU A 119 1.96 -11.39 -20.76
N ARG A 120 2.21 -12.65 -21.12
CA ARG A 120 1.87 -13.78 -20.24
C ARG A 120 2.86 -13.81 -19.08
N LEU A 121 2.34 -13.83 -17.88
CA LEU A 121 3.14 -14.05 -16.69
C LEU A 121 3.87 -15.40 -16.79
N GLY A 122 5.15 -15.40 -16.45
CA GLY A 122 5.90 -16.64 -16.38
C GLY A 122 5.30 -17.62 -15.36
N LYS A 123 5.36 -18.91 -15.64
CA LYS A 123 4.85 -19.98 -14.74
C LYS A 123 5.36 -19.86 -13.29
N PHE A 124 6.54 -19.32 -13.08
CA PHE A 124 7.11 -19.10 -11.74
C PHE A 124 6.34 -18.06 -10.91
N VAL A 125 5.65 -17.10 -11.56
CA VAL A 125 4.81 -16.13 -10.87
C VAL A 125 3.58 -16.81 -10.28
N TYR A 126 2.96 -17.72 -11.02
CA TYR A 126 1.82 -18.51 -10.52
C TYR A 126 2.22 -19.43 -9.38
N ILE A 127 3.37 -20.11 -9.51
CA ILE A 127 3.91 -20.96 -8.44
C ILE A 127 4.18 -20.13 -7.18
N GLY A 128 4.85 -18.98 -7.32
CA GLY A 128 5.09 -18.06 -6.21
C GLY A 128 3.82 -17.54 -5.56
N ALA A 129 2.78 -17.25 -6.36
CA ALA A 129 1.48 -16.84 -5.86
C ALA A 129 0.81 -17.94 -5.01
N VAL A 130 0.83 -19.18 -5.48
CA VAL A 130 0.27 -20.32 -4.74
C VAL A 130 1.02 -20.54 -3.42
N ILE A 131 2.35 -20.49 -3.43
CA ILE A 131 3.18 -20.62 -2.23
C ILE A 131 2.87 -19.49 -1.23
N ALA A 132 2.73 -18.24 -1.71
CA ALA A 132 2.42 -17.10 -0.86
C ALA A 132 1.01 -17.22 -0.25
N ILE A 133 0.01 -17.63 -1.03
CA ILE A 133 -1.34 -17.89 -0.52
C ILE A 133 -1.32 -19.00 0.54
N ALA A 134 -0.60 -20.10 0.27
CA ALA A 134 -0.45 -21.18 1.25
C ALA A 134 0.22 -20.68 2.54
N GLY A 135 1.25 -19.84 2.44
CA GLY A 135 1.89 -19.20 3.59
C GLY A 135 0.92 -18.32 4.38
N VAL A 136 0.10 -17.52 3.69
CA VAL A 136 -0.95 -16.70 4.31
C VAL A 136 -1.94 -17.58 5.08
N VAL A 137 -2.43 -18.66 4.46
CA VAL A 137 -3.36 -19.60 5.09
C VAL A 137 -2.73 -20.22 6.35
N LEU A 138 -1.48 -20.66 6.28
CA LEU A 138 -0.77 -21.25 7.42
C LEU A 138 -0.64 -20.28 8.60
N VAL A 139 -0.36 -19.00 8.33
CA VAL A 139 -0.23 -17.98 9.38
C VAL A 139 -1.59 -17.60 9.95
N VAL A 140 -2.65 -17.49 9.13
CA VAL A 140 -4.02 -17.24 9.59
C VAL A 140 -4.51 -18.39 10.46
N LEU A 141 -4.13 -19.62 10.15
CA LEU A 141 -4.43 -20.80 10.97
C LEU A 141 -3.65 -20.82 12.30
N ASN A 142 -2.55 -20.03 12.41
CA ASN A 142 -1.73 -19.88 13.62
C ASN A 142 -1.41 -21.20 14.36
N GLY A 143 -1.22 -22.30 13.62
CA GLY A 143 -0.99 -23.62 14.19
C GLY A 143 -2.16 -24.21 14.98
N GLN A 144 -3.26 -23.52 15.11
CA GLN A 144 -4.52 -23.98 15.68
C GLN A 144 -5.56 -24.07 14.57
N LEU A 145 -6.23 -25.22 14.45
CA LEU A 145 -7.32 -25.43 13.48
C LEU A 145 -8.60 -24.62 13.80
N THR A 146 -8.53 -23.71 14.76
CA THR A 146 -9.62 -22.81 15.11
C THR A 146 -9.47 -21.52 14.32
N PHE A 147 -10.28 -21.37 13.29
CA PHE A 147 -10.39 -20.13 12.52
C PHE A 147 -11.04 -19.05 13.39
N HIS A 148 -10.27 -18.10 13.87
CA HIS A 148 -10.82 -16.83 14.36
C HIS A 148 -11.05 -15.89 13.16
N LEU A 149 -11.80 -16.39 12.18
CA LEU A 149 -12.20 -15.59 11.04
C LEU A 149 -13.25 -14.59 11.50
N ASN A 150 -12.98 -13.32 11.26
CA ASN A 150 -14.04 -12.33 11.20
C ASN A 150 -14.31 -12.04 9.72
N PRO A 151 -15.33 -12.68 9.09
CA PRO A 151 -15.53 -12.60 7.66
C PRO A 151 -15.65 -11.16 7.15
N LEU A 152 -16.27 -10.28 7.95
CA LEU A 152 -16.42 -8.87 7.59
C LEU A 152 -15.07 -8.14 7.61
N GLY A 153 -14.28 -8.28 8.67
CA GLY A 153 -12.97 -7.66 8.79
C GLY A 153 -11.98 -8.15 7.71
N ASP A 154 -11.98 -9.45 7.45
CA ASP A 154 -11.09 -10.08 6.49
C ASP A 154 -11.49 -9.70 5.04
N LEU A 155 -12.80 -9.57 4.75
CA LEU A 155 -13.27 -9.07 3.45
C LEU A 155 -12.91 -7.60 3.22
N ILE A 156 -13.02 -6.76 4.24
CA ILE A 156 -12.60 -5.35 4.17
C ILE A 156 -11.08 -5.26 3.97
N ALA A 157 -10.29 -6.11 4.63
CA ALA A 157 -8.84 -6.19 4.42
C ALA A 157 -8.49 -6.61 2.98
N LEU A 158 -9.24 -7.55 2.39
CA LEU A 158 -9.07 -7.94 1.00
C LEU A 158 -9.42 -6.79 0.04
N ALA A 159 -10.48 -6.04 0.33
CA ALA A 159 -10.81 -4.83 -0.43
C ALA A 159 -9.70 -3.77 -0.34
N ALA A 160 -9.08 -3.60 0.84
CA ALA A 160 -7.90 -2.73 0.99
C ALA A 160 -6.72 -3.23 0.14
N ALA A 161 -6.43 -4.54 0.13
CA ALA A 161 -5.38 -5.11 -0.70
C ALA A 161 -5.63 -4.89 -2.21
N LEU A 162 -6.88 -4.97 -2.66
CA LEU A 162 -7.27 -4.64 -4.03
C LEU A 162 -7.06 -3.16 -4.36
N MET A 163 -7.41 -2.25 -3.46
CA MET A 163 -7.18 -0.81 -3.64
C MET A 163 -5.69 -0.50 -3.74
N TRP A 164 -4.86 -1.16 -2.92
CA TRP A 164 -3.41 -1.04 -3.03
C TRP A 164 -2.86 -1.56 -4.35
N ALA A 165 -3.42 -2.66 -4.88
CA ALA A 165 -3.04 -3.19 -6.18
C ALA A 165 -3.39 -2.22 -7.33
N VAL A 166 -4.59 -1.62 -7.30
CA VAL A 166 -5.01 -0.59 -8.25
C VAL A 166 -4.07 0.62 -8.19
N TYR A 167 -3.82 1.13 -6.98
CA TYR A 167 -2.86 2.21 -6.74
C TYR A 167 -1.48 1.90 -7.34
N SER A 168 -0.96 0.69 -7.10
CA SER A 168 0.35 0.27 -7.58
C SER A 168 0.46 0.27 -9.11
N ILE A 169 -0.62 -0.08 -9.81
CA ILE A 169 -0.68 -0.05 -11.27
C ILE A 169 -0.73 1.41 -11.78
N LEU A 170 -1.55 2.24 -11.15
CA LEU A 170 -1.72 3.64 -11.56
C LEU A 170 -0.43 4.44 -11.36
N ILE A 171 0.25 4.25 -10.22
CA ILE A 171 1.45 5.02 -9.89
C ILE A 171 2.66 4.63 -10.72
N LYS A 172 2.73 3.39 -11.21
CA LYS A 172 3.88 2.87 -11.95
C LYS A 172 4.31 3.79 -13.10
N LYS A 173 3.33 4.26 -13.89
CA LYS A 173 3.60 5.17 -15.02
C LYS A 173 4.31 6.46 -14.58
N TYR A 174 3.94 7.00 -13.43
CA TYR A 174 4.46 8.27 -12.93
C TYR A 174 5.80 8.12 -12.23
N THR A 175 6.07 6.98 -11.59
CA THR A 175 7.39 6.68 -11.01
C THR A 175 8.46 6.43 -12.06
N GLU A 176 8.08 6.12 -13.30
CA GLU A 176 9.01 6.02 -14.43
C GLU A 176 9.30 7.40 -15.09
N GLN A 177 8.40 8.37 -14.94
CA GLN A 177 8.50 9.70 -15.58
C GLN A 177 9.02 10.79 -14.65
N TYR A 178 8.75 10.67 -13.35
CA TYR A 178 9.09 11.68 -12.34
C TYR A 178 9.97 11.09 -11.24
N ASP A 179 10.74 11.95 -10.57
CA ASP A 179 11.51 11.55 -9.39
C ASP A 179 10.62 10.97 -8.30
N ASN A 180 10.97 9.80 -7.76
CA ASN A 180 10.18 9.08 -6.77
C ASN A 180 9.86 9.90 -5.52
N PHE A 181 10.78 10.76 -5.09
CA PHE A 181 10.54 11.65 -3.96
C PHE A 181 9.44 12.66 -4.28
N LEU A 182 9.49 13.22 -5.49
CA LEU A 182 8.50 14.17 -5.98
C LEU A 182 7.10 13.53 -6.10
N VAL A 183 7.04 12.32 -6.68
CA VAL A 183 5.78 11.55 -6.76
C VAL A 183 5.21 11.34 -5.36
N THR A 184 6.05 10.99 -4.38
CA THR A 184 5.60 10.81 -2.99
C THR A 184 5.09 12.13 -2.41
N CYS A 185 5.78 13.25 -2.60
CA CYS A 185 5.29 14.56 -2.15
C CYS A 185 3.94 14.90 -2.76
N LEU A 186 3.76 14.70 -4.07
CA LEU A 186 2.52 15.03 -4.79
C LEU A 186 1.32 14.19 -4.32
N LEU A 187 1.54 12.96 -3.87
CA LEU A 187 0.49 12.11 -3.30
C LEU A 187 -0.07 12.65 -1.96
N TYR A 188 0.73 13.40 -1.23
CA TYR A 188 0.34 14.00 0.05
C TYR A 188 -0.04 15.49 -0.06
N THR A 189 0.29 16.14 -1.18
CA THR A 189 -0.13 17.51 -1.46
C THR A 189 -1.36 17.46 -2.33
N SER A 190 -2.48 17.91 -1.83
CA SER A 190 -3.64 18.28 -2.66
C SER A 190 -3.25 19.40 -3.63
N PRO A 191 -3.99 19.59 -4.75
CA PRO A 191 -3.57 20.42 -5.88
C PRO A 191 -2.94 21.73 -5.45
N SER A 192 -1.77 22.03 -6.06
CA SER A 192 -1.08 23.30 -5.86
C SER A 192 -2.06 24.46 -6.09
N PRO A 193 -2.18 25.43 -5.16
CA PRO A 193 -2.96 26.62 -5.44
C PRO A 193 -2.42 27.27 -6.72
N ARG A 194 -3.33 27.51 -7.63
CA ARG A 194 -3.01 28.25 -8.85
C ARG A 194 -2.82 29.70 -8.45
N ASP A 195 -1.59 30.15 -8.47
CA ASP A 195 -1.27 31.58 -8.61
C ASP A 195 -1.28 31.97 -10.08
#